data_a8a041993e39b43ad780bc22599eef3f
#
_entry.id   a8a041993e39b43ad780bc22599eef3f
#
_cell.length_a   1.000
_cell.length_b   1.000
_cell.length_c   1.000
_cell.angle_alpha   90.00
_cell.angle_beta   90.00
_cell.angle_gamma   90.00
#
_symmetry.space_group_name_H-M   'P 1'
#
loop_
_entity.id
_entity.type
_entity.pdbx_description
1 polymer ?
#
loop_
_entity_poly.entity_id
_entity_poly.type
_entity_poly.pdbx_seq_one_letter_code
_entity_poly.pdbx_strand_id
1 'polypeptide(L)'
;MNTPAAKLMILLGEQFACVKVTGRANFATSVDFKTILTELSAKKYSYYVIELSECSLMDSTFLGVLAAFGAKINPPGSDCAAQLIELRNANERLLELLENLGVIHLFKTCQGELPKCQEINPALCNPSREALTRASLEAHQVLMEINPQNVTRFKDVTKFLAEDLEKMKSKPE
;
A
#
# COMPACT_ATOMS: atom_id res chain seq x y z
N MET A 1 -7.21 12.27 21.49
CA MET A 1 -8.18 11.45 20.75
C MET A 1 -7.42 10.34 20.02
N ASN A 2 -7.76 9.10 20.29
CA ASN A 2 -7.18 7.98 19.55
C ASN A 2 -7.79 7.93 18.14
N THR A 3 -6.99 8.21 17.13
CA THR A 3 -7.39 7.95 15.75
C THR A 3 -7.64 6.45 15.60
N PRO A 4 -8.81 6.03 15.12
CA PRO A 4 -9.10 4.61 15.00
C PRO A 4 -8.08 3.92 14.10
N ALA A 5 -7.79 2.67 14.41
CA ALA A 5 -6.97 1.81 13.55
C ALA A 5 -7.57 1.73 12.14
N ALA A 6 -6.73 1.53 11.16
CA ALA A 6 -7.19 1.43 9.77
C ALA A 6 -8.14 0.26 9.59
N LYS A 7 -9.16 0.49 8.78
CA LYS A 7 -10.05 -0.55 8.26
C LYS A 7 -9.93 -0.62 6.75
N LEU A 8 -9.99 -1.83 6.24
CA LEU A 8 -9.94 -2.11 4.82
C LEU A 8 -11.30 -2.66 4.37
N MET A 9 -11.81 -2.15 3.27
CA MET A 9 -13.06 -2.57 2.66
C MET A 9 -12.84 -2.80 1.17
N ILE A 10 -13.40 -3.87 0.63
CA ILE A 10 -13.35 -4.16 -0.81
C ILE A 10 -14.65 -3.69 -1.45
N LEU A 11 -14.54 -2.90 -2.50
CA LEU A 11 -15.66 -2.43 -3.30
C LEU A 11 -15.45 -2.89 -4.75
N LEU A 12 -16.33 -3.75 -5.24
CA LEU A 12 -16.22 -4.31 -6.58
C LEU A 12 -17.23 -3.67 -7.52
N GLY A 13 -16.73 -3.05 -8.56
CA GLY A 13 -17.52 -2.58 -9.70
C GLY A 13 -17.49 -3.58 -10.86
N GLU A 14 -18.11 -3.23 -11.96
CA GLU A 14 -18.14 -4.08 -13.16
C GLU A 14 -16.76 -4.26 -13.79
N GLN A 15 -15.96 -3.19 -13.83
CA GLN A 15 -14.65 -3.16 -14.48
C GLN A 15 -13.50 -2.85 -13.54
N PHE A 16 -13.77 -2.54 -12.27
CA PHE A 16 -12.76 -2.13 -11.32
C PHE A 16 -12.87 -2.85 -9.98
N ALA A 17 -11.75 -2.96 -9.31
CA ALA A 17 -11.67 -3.34 -7.91
C ALA A 17 -11.15 -2.18 -7.09
N CYS A 18 -11.81 -1.88 -6.00
CA CYS A 18 -11.45 -0.81 -5.09
C CYS A 18 -11.13 -1.35 -3.70
N VAL A 19 -10.09 -0.83 -3.09
CA VAL A 19 -9.83 -0.98 -1.66
C VAL A 19 -10.06 0.36 -1.00
N LYS A 20 -11.06 0.44 -0.15
CA LYS A 20 -11.31 1.62 0.69
C LYS A 20 -10.49 1.49 1.97
N VAL A 21 -9.68 2.49 2.25
CA VAL A 21 -8.85 2.58 3.46
C VAL A 21 -9.41 3.68 4.35
N THR A 22 -9.77 3.35 5.57
CA THR A 22 -10.28 4.32 6.55
C THR A 22 -9.36 4.38 7.77
N GLY A 23 -9.26 5.53 8.41
CA GLY A 23 -8.46 5.72 9.60
C GLY A 23 -6.98 5.92 9.31
N ARG A 24 -6.14 5.46 10.20
CA ARG A 24 -4.68 5.59 10.12
C ARG A 24 -4.06 4.30 9.63
N ALA A 25 -3.65 4.29 8.36
CA ALA A 25 -3.02 3.14 7.73
C ALA A 25 -1.55 3.01 8.16
N ASN A 26 -1.21 1.90 8.77
CA ASN A 26 0.12 1.65 9.31
C ASN A 26 0.59 0.22 9.07
N PHE A 27 1.78 -0.10 9.56
CA PHE A 27 2.40 -1.41 9.40
C PHE A 27 1.50 -2.57 9.86
N ALA A 28 0.66 -2.38 10.88
CA ALA A 28 -0.20 -3.43 11.42
C ALA A 28 -1.25 -3.93 10.42
N THR A 29 -1.69 -3.07 9.50
CA THR A 29 -2.65 -3.40 8.43
C THR A 29 -1.99 -3.67 7.08
N SER A 30 -0.67 -3.51 6.99
CA SER A 30 0.07 -3.61 5.72
C SER A 30 0.03 -5.01 5.11
N VAL A 31 0.06 -6.07 5.93
CA VAL A 31 0.02 -7.46 5.46
C VAL A 31 -1.35 -7.78 4.88
N ASP A 32 -2.43 -7.40 5.56
CA ASP A 32 -3.79 -7.57 5.04
C ASP A 32 -3.99 -6.79 3.74
N PHE A 33 -3.50 -5.56 3.67
CA PHE A 33 -3.56 -4.73 2.48
C PHE A 33 -2.82 -5.39 1.30
N LYS A 34 -1.60 -5.87 1.53
CA LYS A 34 -0.82 -6.59 0.53
C LYS A 34 -1.54 -7.84 0.02
N THR A 35 -2.13 -8.62 0.92
CA THR A 35 -2.90 -9.83 0.58
C THR A 35 -4.10 -9.50 -0.30
N ILE A 36 -4.88 -8.50 0.09
CA ILE A 36 -6.04 -8.04 -0.69
C ILE A 36 -5.62 -7.60 -2.09
N LEU A 37 -4.59 -6.76 -2.21
CA LEU A 37 -4.09 -6.29 -3.50
C LEU A 37 -3.60 -7.44 -4.38
N THR A 38 -2.92 -8.42 -3.79
CA THR A 38 -2.45 -9.62 -4.51
C THR A 38 -3.61 -10.44 -5.05
N GLU A 39 -4.62 -10.69 -4.24
CA GLU A 39 -5.81 -11.43 -4.65
C GLU A 39 -6.61 -10.70 -5.74
N LEU A 40 -6.80 -9.39 -5.59
CA LEU A 40 -7.50 -8.57 -6.59
C LEU A 40 -6.73 -8.52 -7.91
N SER A 41 -5.39 -8.41 -7.87
CA SER A 41 -4.57 -8.38 -9.07
C SER A 41 -4.63 -9.69 -9.88
N ALA A 42 -4.85 -10.82 -9.21
CA ALA A 42 -5.00 -12.11 -9.87
C ALA A 42 -6.29 -12.22 -10.69
N LYS A 43 -7.31 -11.43 -10.38
CA LYS A 43 -8.61 -11.43 -11.06
C LYS A 43 -8.68 -10.56 -12.31
N LYS A 44 -7.63 -9.79 -12.61
CA LYS A 44 -7.48 -8.97 -13.84
C LYS A 44 -8.63 -8.00 -14.09
N TYR A 45 -8.81 -7.03 -13.21
CA TYR A 45 -9.71 -5.90 -13.45
C TYR A 45 -9.11 -4.92 -14.48
N SER A 46 -9.96 -4.14 -15.13
CA SER A 46 -9.50 -3.10 -16.08
C SER A 46 -8.70 -2.01 -15.39
N TYR A 47 -9.06 -1.66 -14.17
CA TYR A 47 -8.32 -0.73 -13.32
C TYR A 47 -8.60 -0.99 -11.83
N TYR A 48 -7.76 -0.41 -10.99
CA TYR A 48 -7.83 -0.52 -9.53
C TYR A 48 -8.01 0.86 -8.91
N VAL A 49 -8.72 0.92 -7.81
CA VAL A 49 -8.95 2.16 -7.07
C VAL A 49 -8.55 1.97 -5.62
N ILE A 50 -7.79 2.91 -5.09
CA ILE A 50 -7.55 3.04 -3.65
C ILE A 50 -8.34 4.27 -3.21
N GLU A 51 -9.41 4.06 -2.46
CA GLU A 51 -10.31 5.11 -2.01
C GLU A 51 -9.87 5.61 -0.62
N LEU A 52 -9.56 6.89 -0.51
CA LEU A 52 -8.83 7.48 0.61
C LEU A 52 -9.56 8.63 1.29
N SER A 53 -10.85 8.85 1.00
CA SER A 53 -11.61 9.96 1.58
C SER A 53 -11.62 9.96 3.12
N GLU A 54 -11.58 8.78 3.73
CA GLU A 54 -11.58 8.60 5.19
C GLU A 54 -10.20 8.15 5.73
N CYS A 55 -9.17 8.15 4.90
CA CYS A 55 -7.80 7.83 5.31
C CYS A 55 -7.07 9.10 5.78
N SER A 56 -6.74 9.16 7.06
CA SER A 56 -6.11 10.35 7.64
C SER A 56 -4.61 10.41 7.41
N LEU A 57 -3.94 9.25 7.41
CA LEU A 57 -2.48 9.15 7.32
C LEU A 57 -2.07 7.74 6.91
N MET A 58 -0.94 7.64 6.24
CA MET A 58 -0.23 6.38 5.96
C MET A 58 1.19 6.44 6.50
N ASP A 59 1.70 5.34 7.03
CA ASP A 59 3.12 5.23 7.34
C ASP A 59 3.92 4.72 6.12
N SER A 60 5.25 4.74 6.25
CA SER A 60 6.13 4.33 5.15
C SER A 60 6.02 2.84 4.78
N THR A 61 5.65 1.98 5.72
CA THR A 61 5.41 0.56 5.43
C THR A 61 4.18 0.39 4.53
N PHE A 62 3.08 1.03 4.88
CA PHE A 62 1.85 0.98 4.08
C PHE A 62 2.05 1.61 2.69
N LEU A 63 2.71 2.77 2.65
CA LEU A 63 3.08 3.44 1.38
C LEU A 63 4.00 2.57 0.53
N GLY A 64 4.94 1.85 1.12
CA GLY A 64 5.82 0.93 0.39
C GLY A 64 5.07 -0.25 -0.22
N VAL A 65 4.09 -0.81 0.48
CA VAL A 65 3.20 -1.85 -0.07
C VAL A 65 2.39 -1.30 -1.25
N LEU A 66 1.84 -0.10 -1.11
CA LEU A 66 1.10 0.57 -2.18
C LEU A 66 2.01 0.85 -3.40
N ALA A 67 3.22 1.34 -3.18
CA ALA A 67 4.19 1.61 -4.23
C ALA A 67 4.63 0.32 -4.95
N ALA A 68 4.82 -0.78 -4.23
CA ALA A 68 5.14 -2.08 -4.81
C ALA A 68 4.01 -2.57 -5.74
N PHE A 69 2.77 -2.39 -5.34
CA PHE A 69 1.61 -2.68 -6.17
C PHE A 69 1.58 -1.79 -7.41
N GLY A 70 1.83 -0.49 -7.25
CA GLY A 70 1.92 0.46 -8.36
C GLY A 70 2.97 0.07 -9.38
N ALA A 71 4.16 -0.29 -8.94
CA ALA A 71 5.27 -0.71 -9.80
C ALA A 71 4.98 -2.05 -10.49
N LYS A 72 4.24 -2.95 -9.86
CA LYS A 72 3.83 -4.23 -10.45
C LYS A 72 2.79 -4.06 -11.56
N ILE A 73 1.81 -3.20 -11.35
CA ILE A 73 0.73 -2.95 -12.32
C ILE A 73 1.20 -2.04 -13.46
N ASN A 74 2.05 -1.06 -13.16
CA ASN A 74 2.63 -0.12 -14.12
C ASN A 74 4.16 -0.28 -14.17
N PRO A 75 4.69 -1.34 -14.80
CA PRO A 75 6.12 -1.56 -14.84
C PRO A 75 6.84 -0.42 -15.59
N PRO A 76 8.14 -0.18 -15.28
CA PRO A 76 8.94 0.83 -15.97
C PRO A 76 8.90 0.63 -17.49
N GLY A 77 8.69 1.73 -18.24
CA GLY A 77 8.57 1.69 -19.71
C GLY A 77 7.15 1.44 -20.21
N SER A 78 6.17 1.21 -19.33
CA SER A 78 4.77 1.21 -19.72
C SER A 78 4.33 2.63 -20.09
N ASP A 79 3.40 2.72 -21.04
CA ASP A 79 2.89 4.01 -21.51
C ASP A 79 2.19 4.75 -20.35
N CYS A 80 2.60 5.99 -20.07
CA CYS A 80 2.00 6.82 -19.00
C CYS A 80 0.49 7.03 -19.17
N ALA A 81 -0.05 6.79 -20.36
CA ALA A 81 -1.49 6.82 -20.62
C ALA A 81 -2.27 5.69 -19.92
N ALA A 82 -1.60 4.65 -19.46
CA ALA A 82 -2.20 3.47 -18.86
C ALA A 82 -2.00 3.39 -17.35
N GLN A 83 -2.15 4.50 -16.63
CA GLN A 83 -2.16 4.46 -15.17
C GLN A 83 -3.42 3.72 -14.70
N LEU A 84 -3.25 2.44 -14.40
CA LEU A 84 -4.33 1.52 -14.05
C LEU A 84 -4.71 1.56 -12.57
N ILE A 85 -4.05 2.40 -11.77
CA ILE A 85 -4.35 2.57 -10.36
C ILE A 85 -4.71 4.02 -10.07
N GLU A 86 -5.92 4.22 -9.59
CA GLU A 86 -6.41 5.52 -9.14
C GLU A 86 -6.27 5.65 -7.62
N LEU A 87 -5.68 6.76 -7.16
CA LEU A 87 -5.81 7.20 -5.77
C LEU A 87 -6.95 8.21 -5.73
N ARG A 88 -8.07 7.81 -5.15
CA ARG A 88 -9.27 8.63 -5.14
C ARG A 88 -9.46 9.32 -3.80
N ASN A 89 -9.69 10.62 -3.84
CA ASN A 89 -9.96 11.46 -2.67
C ASN A 89 -8.83 11.48 -1.62
N ALA A 90 -7.58 11.35 -2.05
CA ALA A 90 -6.43 11.51 -1.18
C ALA A 90 -6.34 12.97 -0.68
N ASN A 91 -6.09 13.16 0.61
CA ASN A 91 -5.85 14.48 1.16
C ASN A 91 -4.46 15.01 0.79
N GLU A 92 -4.24 16.31 0.93
CA GLU A 92 -2.98 16.96 0.58
C GLU A 92 -1.77 16.34 1.26
N ARG A 93 -1.90 15.98 2.53
CA ARG A 93 -0.82 15.35 3.29
C ARG A 93 -0.39 13.99 2.72
N LEU A 94 -1.34 13.18 2.27
CA LEU A 94 -1.03 11.91 1.60
C LEU A 94 -0.34 12.14 0.26
N LEU A 95 -0.81 13.12 -0.51
CA LEU A 95 -0.20 13.47 -1.79
C LEU A 95 1.23 13.98 -1.60
N GLU A 96 1.47 14.84 -0.63
CA GLU A 96 2.82 15.32 -0.28
C GLU A 96 3.76 14.18 0.13
N LEU A 97 3.27 13.23 0.92
CA LEU A 97 4.07 12.06 1.30
C LEU A 97 4.46 11.23 0.08
N LEU A 98 3.54 10.99 -0.84
CA LEU A 98 3.80 10.26 -2.09
C LEU A 98 4.80 11.00 -2.98
N GLU A 99 4.68 12.33 -3.09
CA GLU A 99 5.64 13.15 -3.82
C GLU A 99 7.03 13.12 -3.19
N ASN A 100 7.10 13.30 -1.87
CA ASN A 100 8.37 13.27 -1.13
C ASN A 100 9.10 11.93 -1.23
N LEU A 101 8.36 10.83 -1.32
CA LEU A 101 8.92 9.50 -1.53
C LEU A 101 9.22 9.20 -3.01
N GLY A 102 8.80 10.08 -3.93
CA GLY A 102 9.03 9.91 -5.36
C GLY A 102 8.23 8.80 -6.01
N VAL A 103 7.05 8.48 -5.47
CA VAL A 103 6.21 7.37 -5.95
C VAL A 103 4.86 7.80 -6.54
N ILE A 104 4.52 9.09 -6.47
CA ILE A 104 3.22 9.59 -6.94
C ILE A 104 2.98 9.32 -8.43
N HIS A 105 4.04 9.25 -9.23
CA HIS A 105 3.97 9.00 -10.67
C HIS A 105 3.42 7.62 -11.03
N LEU A 106 3.37 6.68 -10.06
CA LEU A 106 2.82 5.34 -10.26
C LEU A 106 1.28 5.33 -10.30
N PHE A 107 0.65 6.44 -9.92
CA PHE A 107 -0.78 6.50 -9.70
C PHE A 107 -1.42 7.66 -10.46
N LYS A 108 -2.69 7.48 -10.79
CA LYS A 108 -3.56 8.57 -11.22
C LYS A 108 -4.30 9.09 -10.00
N THR A 109 -4.18 10.38 -9.71
CA THR A 109 -4.93 11.02 -8.62
C THR A 109 -6.24 11.59 -9.16
N CYS A 110 -7.34 11.36 -8.45
CA CYS A 110 -8.66 11.87 -8.84
C CYS A 110 -9.53 12.14 -7.61
N GLN A 111 -10.59 12.88 -7.84
CA GLN A 111 -11.59 13.24 -6.83
C GLN A 111 -12.97 12.79 -7.30
N GLY A 112 -13.89 12.61 -6.35
CA GLY A 112 -15.28 12.32 -6.64
C GLY A 112 -15.76 10.97 -6.17
N GLU A 113 -17.03 10.70 -6.38
CA GLU A 113 -17.67 9.46 -5.97
C GLU A 113 -17.27 8.29 -6.86
N LEU A 114 -17.28 7.09 -6.28
CA LEU A 114 -17.09 5.85 -7.02
C LEU A 114 -18.30 5.54 -7.90
N PRO A 115 -18.07 4.91 -9.07
CA PRO A 115 -19.16 4.27 -9.81
C PRO A 115 -19.86 3.21 -8.96
N LYS A 116 -21.02 2.76 -9.41
CA LYS A 116 -21.78 1.70 -8.73
C LYS A 116 -20.91 0.48 -8.45
N CYS A 117 -20.90 0.04 -7.19
CA CYS A 117 -20.08 -1.07 -6.73
C CYS A 117 -20.76 -1.83 -5.60
N GLN A 118 -20.28 -3.05 -5.36
CA GLN A 118 -20.72 -3.92 -4.27
C GLN A 118 -19.65 -3.96 -3.18
N GLU A 119 -20.06 -3.76 -1.95
CA GLU A 119 -19.21 -3.82 -0.77
C GLU A 119 -18.99 -5.26 -0.31
N ILE A 120 -17.75 -5.63 -0.05
CA ILE A 120 -17.35 -6.95 0.44
C ILE A 120 -16.37 -6.75 1.60
N ASN A 121 -16.67 -7.39 2.74
CA ASN A 121 -15.72 -7.41 3.85
C ASN A 121 -14.56 -8.37 3.53
N PRO A 122 -13.30 -7.92 3.62
CA PRO A 122 -12.17 -8.81 3.42
C PRO A 122 -12.02 -9.78 4.59
N ALA A 123 -11.52 -10.97 4.29
CA ALA A 123 -11.01 -11.86 5.32
C ALA A 123 -9.70 -11.29 5.85
N LEU A 124 -9.64 -11.00 7.15
CA LEU A 124 -8.42 -10.52 7.79
C LEU A 124 -7.66 -11.71 8.37
N CYS A 125 -6.36 -11.72 8.17
CA CYS A 125 -5.47 -12.64 8.86
C CYS A 125 -4.85 -11.91 10.06
N ASN A 126 -4.55 -12.64 11.13
CA ASN A 126 -3.73 -12.11 12.22
C ASN A 126 -2.27 -12.39 11.89
N PRO A 127 -1.56 -11.46 11.21
CA PRO A 127 -0.19 -11.72 10.79
C PRO A 127 0.71 -11.87 12.00
N SER A 128 1.68 -12.79 11.91
CA SER A 128 2.71 -12.94 12.92
C SER A 128 3.62 -11.72 12.95
N ARG A 129 4.34 -11.53 14.05
CA ARG A 129 5.36 -10.49 14.16
C ARG A 129 6.39 -10.61 13.03
N GLU A 130 6.79 -11.84 12.69
CA GLU A 130 7.70 -12.10 11.58
C GLU A 130 7.12 -11.60 10.24
N ALA A 131 5.84 -11.90 9.96
CA ALA A 131 5.18 -11.46 8.72
C ALA A 131 5.10 -9.93 8.64
N LEU A 132 4.80 -9.24 9.73
CA LEU A 132 4.78 -7.78 9.81
C LEU A 132 6.17 -7.18 9.58
N THR A 133 7.19 -7.74 10.21
CA THR A 133 8.58 -7.27 10.08
C THR A 133 9.08 -7.46 8.65
N ARG A 134 8.77 -8.61 8.04
CA ARG A 134 9.11 -8.92 6.64
C ARG A 134 8.42 -7.95 5.67
N ALA A 135 7.14 -7.71 5.86
CA ALA A 135 6.38 -6.76 5.03
C ALA A 135 6.95 -5.34 5.13
N SER A 136 7.32 -4.91 6.34
CA SER A 136 7.95 -3.61 6.55
C SER A 136 9.31 -3.51 5.87
N LEU A 137 10.15 -4.54 5.97
CA LEU A 137 11.45 -4.59 5.29
C LEU A 137 11.29 -4.50 3.77
N GLU A 138 10.44 -5.34 3.19
CA GLU A 138 10.18 -5.36 1.74
C GLU A 138 9.63 -4.02 1.25
N ALA A 139 8.71 -3.41 2.00
CA ALA A 139 8.13 -2.11 1.66
C ALA A 139 9.19 -1.01 1.58
N HIS A 140 10.09 -0.95 2.55
CA HIS A 140 11.17 0.05 2.54
C HIS A 140 12.20 -0.22 1.46
N GLN A 141 12.51 -1.49 1.18
CA GLN A 141 13.39 -1.87 0.07
C GLN A 141 12.82 -1.41 -1.28
N VAL A 142 11.52 -1.60 -1.51
CA VAL A 142 10.84 -1.13 -2.73
C VAL A 142 10.92 0.40 -2.86
N LEU A 143 10.67 1.14 -1.78
CA LEU A 143 10.79 2.60 -1.79
C LEU A 143 12.20 3.07 -2.15
N MET A 144 13.24 2.38 -1.66
CA MET A 144 14.64 2.69 -2.00
C MET A 144 14.98 2.33 -3.45
N GLU A 145 14.41 1.27 -4.00
CA GLU A 145 14.60 0.88 -5.40
C GLU A 145 13.92 1.86 -6.36
N ILE A 146 12.69 2.28 -6.06
CA ILE A 146 11.94 3.21 -6.90
C ILE A 146 12.59 4.59 -6.93
N ASN A 147 13.05 5.08 -5.77
CA ASN A 147 13.70 6.37 -5.65
C ASN A 147 14.95 6.25 -4.79
N PRO A 148 16.17 6.32 -5.41
CA PRO A 148 17.43 6.21 -4.68
C PRO A 148 17.63 7.26 -3.58
N GLN A 149 16.95 8.40 -3.64
CA GLN A 149 16.96 9.40 -2.55
C GLN A 149 16.37 8.86 -1.25
N ASN A 150 15.54 7.82 -1.32
CA ASN A 150 14.97 7.15 -0.15
C ASN A 150 16.01 6.30 0.61
N VAL A 151 17.14 5.97 0.00
CA VAL A 151 18.21 5.18 0.65
C VAL A 151 18.69 5.86 1.93
N THR A 152 18.93 7.16 1.88
CA THR A 152 19.36 7.93 3.06
C THR A 152 18.33 7.89 4.19
N ARG A 153 17.04 7.88 3.83
CA ARG A 153 15.93 7.84 4.81
C ARG A 153 15.75 6.49 5.47
N PHE A 154 15.92 5.40 4.71
CA PHE A 154 15.47 4.06 5.11
C PHE A 154 16.57 3.03 5.28
N LYS A 155 17.83 3.34 4.95
CA LYS A 155 18.95 2.39 5.07
C LYS A 155 19.11 1.82 6.49
N ASP A 156 18.96 2.65 7.50
CA ASP A 156 19.11 2.22 8.89
C ASP A 156 17.91 1.37 9.35
N VAL A 157 16.70 1.80 9.00
CA VAL A 157 15.49 1.03 9.33
C VAL A 157 15.47 -0.33 8.65
N THR A 158 15.90 -0.43 7.38
CA THR A 158 16.01 -1.71 6.68
C THR A 158 17.05 -2.63 7.30
N LYS A 159 18.16 -2.08 7.75
CA LYS A 159 19.19 -2.83 8.48
C LYS A 159 18.63 -3.43 9.77
N PHE A 160 17.97 -2.63 10.60
CA PHE A 160 17.35 -3.09 11.85
C PHE A 160 16.27 -4.15 11.61
N LEU A 161 15.42 -3.97 10.61
CA LEU A 161 14.39 -4.92 10.27
C LEU A 161 14.97 -6.26 9.79
N ALA A 162 16.05 -6.22 8.98
CA ALA A 162 16.76 -7.42 8.55
C ALA A 162 17.40 -8.16 9.73
N GLU A 163 18.04 -7.45 10.64
CA GLU A 163 18.62 -8.03 11.86
C GLU A 163 17.55 -8.66 12.76
N ASP A 164 16.41 -8.02 12.92
CA ASP A 164 15.29 -8.54 13.69
C ASP A 164 14.73 -9.84 13.08
N LEU A 165 14.59 -9.89 11.75
CA LEU A 165 14.18 -11.11 11.07
C LEU A 165 15.15 -12.28 11.29
N GLU A 166 16.46 -12.03 11.22
CA GLU A 166 17.46 -13.07 11.48
C GLU A 166 17.39 -13.57 12.93
N LYS A 167 17.18 -12.67 13.89
CA LYS A 167 16.99 -13.07 15.31
C LYS A 167 15.74 -13.91 15.53
N MET A 168 14.65 -13.61 14.80
CA MET A 168 13.42 -14.40 14.88
C MET A 168 13.60 -15.81 14.32
N LYS A 169 14.36 -15.98 13.25
CA LYS A 169 14.68 -17.29 12.66
C LYS A 169 15.63 -18.14 13.53
N SER A 170 16.50 -17.50 14.29
CA SER A 170 17.51 -18.19 15.11
C SER A 170 17.00 -18.61 16.49
N LYS A 171 15.78 -18.24 16.88
CA LYS A 171 15.13 -18.75 18.10
C LYS A 171 14.21 -19.91 17.73
N PRO A 172 14.58 -21.16 18.03
CA PRO A 172 13.61 -22.26 17.97
C PRO A 172 12.53 -22.04 19.03
N GLU A 173 11.27 -22.28 18.67
CA GLU A 173 10.16 -22.32 19.63
C GLU A 173 10.42 -23.40 20.70
#